data_a45f01205f8a91d71d4ebbe29b3ffa46
#
_entry.id   a45f01205f8a91d71d4ebbe29b3ffa46
#
_cell.length_a   1.000
_cell.length_b   1.000
_cell.length_c   1.000
_cell.angle_alpha   90.00
_cell.angle_beta   90.00
_cell.angle_gamma   90.00
#
_symmetry.space_group_name_H-M   'P 1'
#
loop_
_entity.id
_entity.type
_entity.pdbx_description
1 polymer ?
#
loop_
_entity_poly.entity_id
_entity_poly.type
_entity_poly.pdbx_seq_one_letter_code
_entity_poly.pdbx_strand_id
1 'polypeptide(L)'
;MANRFGTDILIQAQDPKNAASFYVRQLGFEITDETPNMISLHGEHINLFIERGPTLGPVLEVTVDDVEAAKLRLTRNGCKVVKDEPDFPRCYIQDPFGLIYNLTT
;
A
#
# COMPACT_ATOMS: atom_id res chain seq x y z
N MET A 1 -9.27 20.16 -4.94
CA MET A 1 -8.97 18.75 -5.09
C MET A 1 -8.65 18.14 -3.72
N ALA A 2 -9.35 17.07 -3.36
CA ALA A 2 -9.26 16.51 -2.02
C ALA A 2 -8.49 15.19 -2.03
N ASN A 3 -7.18 15.25 -2.19
CA ASN A 3 -6.34 14.08 -1.99
C ASN A 3 -5.99 13.98 -0.52
N ARG A 4 -6.26 12.83 0.09
CA ARG A 4 -5.94 12.60 1.49
C ARG A 4 -5.10 11.35 1.63
N PHE A 5 -4.01 11.47 2.36
CA PHE A 5 -3.16 10.34 2.67
C PHE A 5 -3.65 9.67 3.93
N GLY A 6 -3.76 8.33 3.88
CA GLY A 6 -4.14 7.55 5.03
C GLY A 6 -2.95 7.17 5.88
N THR A 7 -3.22 6.45 6.96
CA THR A 7 -2.20 5.95 7.88
C THR A 7 -1.78 4.51 7.57
N ASP A 8 -2.35 3.92 6.53
CA ASP A 8 -2.09 2.53 6.15
C ASP A 8 -0.99 2.48 5.09
N ILE A 9 0.00 1.64 5.32
CA ILE A 9 1.09 1.39 4.39
C ILE A 9 1.10 -0.09 4.09
N LEU A 10 1.20 -0.44 2.80
CA LEU A 10 1.25 -1.83 2.38
C LEU A 10 2.59 -2.15 1.75
N ILE A 11 3.15 -3.29 2.11
CA ILE A 11 4.26 -3.89 1.37
C ILE A 11 3.89 -5.31 0.99
N GLN A 12 4.51 -5.81 -0.08
CA GLN A 12 4.45 -7.23 -0.39
C GLN A 12 5.79 -7.85 -0.07
N ALA A 13 5.76 -9.03 0.52
CA ALA A 13 6.95 -9.80 0.84
C ALA A 13 6.70 -11.28 0.54
N GLN A 14 7.73 -11.99 0.12
CA GLN A 14 7.61 -13.41 -0.18
C GLN A 14 7.29 -14.22 1.07
N ASP A 15 7.80 -13.79 2.22
CA ASP A 15 7.54 -14.42 3.51
C ASP A 15 7.05 -13.35 4.50
N PRO A 16 5.72 -13.14 4.59
CA PRO A 16 5.17 -12.13 5.51
C PRO A 16 5.52 -12.37 6.97
N LYS A 17 5.59 -13.63 7.39
CA LYS A 17 5.91 -13.97 8.78
C LYS A 17 7.32 -13.53 9.16
N ASN A 18 8.27 -13.77 8.28
CA ASN A 18 9.65 -13.37 8.50
C ASN A 18 9.77 -11.85 8.53
N ALA A 19 9.08 -11.16 7.61
CA ALA A 19 9.08 -9.70 7.58
C ALA A 19 8.45 -9.13 8.84
N ALA A 20 7.29 -9.66 9.26
CA ALA A 20 6.61 -9.20 10.48
C ALA A 20 7.50 -9.38 11.70
N SER A 21 8.18 -10.52 11.82
CA SER A 21 9.10 -10.78 12.93
C SER A 21 10.20 -9.73 12.99
N PHE A 22 10.74 -9.35 11.83
CA PHE A 22 11.73 -8.28 11.76
C PHE A 22 11.20 -6.97 12.29
N TYR A 23 10.01 -6.54 11.82
CA TYR A 23 9.44 -5.26 12.22
C TYR A 23 9.07 -5.23 13.70
N VAL A 24 8.59 -6.35 14.26
CA VAL A 24 8.29 -6.43 15.69
C VAL A 24 9.58 -6.29 16.51
N ARG A 25 10.61 -7.06 16.16
CA ARG A 25 11.84 -7.09 16.95
C ARG A 25 12.70 -5.85 16.79
N GLN A 26 12.79 -5.31 15.57
CA GLN A 26 13.72 -4.23 15.29
C GLN A 26 13.09 -2.85 15.39
N LEU A 27 11.78 -2.71 15.12
CA LEU A 27 11.12 -1.41 15.07
C LEU A 27 9.96 -1.27 16.06
N GLY A 28 9.66 -2.32 16.82
CA GLY A 28 8.66 -2.22 17.88
C GLY A 28 7.22 -2.25 17.43
N PHE A 29 6.95 -2.73 16.22
CA PHE A 29 5.56 -2.91 15.77
C PHE A 29 4.87 -4.00 16.57
N GLU A 30 3.54 -3.89 16.67
CA GLU A 30 2.69 -4.93 17.28
C GLU A 30 1.84 -5.57 16.20
N ILE A 31 1.76 -6.91 16.22
CA ILE A 31 0.88 -7.64 15.31
C ILE A 31 -0.55 -7.48 15.79
N THR A 32 -1.44 -7.00 14.92
CA THR A 32 -2.86 -6.80 15.25
C THR A 32 -3.76 -7.83 14.59
N ASP A 33 -3.33 -8.43 13.48
CA ASP A 33 -4.08 -9.48 12.80
C ASP A 33 -3.14 -10.30 11.95
N GLU A 34 -3.47 -11.59 11.77
CA GLU A 34 -2.63 -12.49 11.01
C GLU A 34 -3.48 -13.51 10.27
N THR A 35 -3.32 -13.52 8.94
CA THR A 35 -3.92 -14.54 8.09
C THR A 35 -2.79 -15.18 7.27
N PRO A 36 -3.04 -16.31 6.56
CA PRO A 36 -1.98 -16.93 5.74
C PRO A 36 -1.37 -15.99 4.69
N ASN A 37 -2.15 -15.03 4.19
CA ASN A 37 -1.70 -14.16 3.09
C ASN A 37 -1.44 -12.72 3.50
N MET A 38 -1.78 -12.33 4.72
CA MET A 38 -1.66 -10.95 5.16
C MET A 38 -1.41 -10.88 6.66
N ILE A 39 -0.42 -10.09 7.06
CA ILE A 39 -0.19 -9.78 8.47
C ILE A 39 -0.32 -8.28 8.64
N SER A 40 -1.12 -7.87 9.63
CA SER A 40 -1.34 -6.47 9.94
C SER A 40 -0.59 -6.11 11.21
N LEU A 41 0.15 -5.01 11.18
CA LEU A 41 0.93 -4.52 12.30
C LEU A 41 0.57 -3.07 12.58
N HIS A 42 0.76 -2.64 13.81
CA HIS A 42 0.53 -1.27 14.25
C HIS A 42 1.80 -0.70 14.86
N GLY A 43 2.19 0.49 14.43
CA GLY A 43 3.32 1.21 14.98
C GLY A 43 2.95 2.66 15.20
N GLU A 44 2.70 3.03 16.42
CA GLU A 44 2.36 4.37 16.90
C GLU A 44 1.32 5.10 16.03
N HIS A 45 1.71 5.64 14.86
CA HIS A 45 0.81 6.44 14.00
C HIS A 45 0.48 5.78 12.68
N ILE A 46 1.04 4.62 12.38
CA ILE A 46 0.83 3.95 11.09
C ILE A 46 0.42 2.50 11.29
N ASN A 47 -0.28 1.99 10.30
CA ASN A 47 -0.58 0.56 10.19
C ASN A 47 0.21 0.01 9.00
N LEU A 48 0.89 -1.11 9.22
CA LEU A 48 1.67 -1.75 8.17
C LEU A 48 1.02 -3.07 7.82
N PHE A 49 0.69 -3.24 6.55
CA PHE A 49 0.10 -4.47 6.03
C PHE A 49 1.14 -5.17 5.18
N ILE A 50 1.44 -6.42 5.52
CA ILE A 50 2.41 -7.22 4.76
C ILE A 50 1.64 -8.31 4.05
N GLU A 51 1.52 -8.18 2.73
CA GLU A 51 0.82 -9.13 1.88
C GLU A 51 1.83 -10.08 1.25
N ARG A 52 1.45 -11.35 1.12
CA ARG A 52 2.31 -12.32 0.45
C ARG A 52 2.34 -12.04 -1.05
N GLY A 53 3.53 -11.96 -1.60
CA GLY A 53 3.71 -11.72 -3.01
C GLY A 53 5.13 -11.28 -3.34
N PRO A 54 5.39 -11.00 -4.63
CA PRO A 54 6.70 -10.44 -5.03
C PRO A 54 6.97 -9.14 -4.29
N THR A 55 8.22 -8.89 -3.95
CA THR A 55 8.61 -7.69 -3.23
C THR A 55 8.08 -6.43 -3.91
N LEU A 56 7.31 -5.65 -3.17
CA LEU A 56 6.68 -4.44 -3.68
C LEU A 56 6.46 -3.46 -2.54
N GLY A 57 6.58 -2.18 -2.81
CA GLY A 57 6.24 -1.14 -1.86
C GLY A 57 7.43 -0.37 -1.36
N PRO A 58 7.21 0.53 -0.42
CA PRO A 58 5.93 0.75 0.27
C PRO A 58 4.87 1.38 -0.62
N VAL A 59 3.61 1.00 -0.38
CA VAL A 59 2.43 1.54 -1.06
C VAL A 59 1.66 2.39 -0.06
N LEU A 60 1.49 3.67 -0.37
CA LEU A 60 0.73 4.59 0.45
C LEU A 60 -0.73 4.59 0.01
N GLU A 61 -1.63 4.85 0.94
CA GLU A 61 -3.04 4.98 0.62
C GLU A 61 -3.39 6.43 0.34
N VAL A 62 -4.00 6.70 -0.81
CA VAL A 62 -4.45 8.03 -1.18
C VAL A 62 -5.94 7.97 -1.51
N THR A 63 -6.74 8.69 -0.73
CA THR A 63 -8.17 8.84 -0.98
C THR A 63 -8.39 9.96 -1.97
N VAL A 64 -9.12 9.66 -3.04
CA VAL A 64 -9.45 10.63 -4.10
C VAL A 64 -10.96 10.66 -4.30
N ASP A 65 -11.45 11.70 -4.97
CA ASP A 65 -12.88 11.83 -5.24
C ASP A 65 -13.36 10.84 -6.30
N ASP A 66 -12.51 10.57 -7.30
CA ASP A 66 -12.83 9.71 -8.43
C ASP A 66 -11.55 8.99 -8.86
N VAL A 67 -11.51 7.68 -8.67
CA VAL A 67 -10.32 6.88 -8.97
C VAL A 67 -9.96 6.94 -10.45
N GLU A 68 -10.96 6.80 -11.34
CA GLU A 68 -10.69 6.80 -12.78
C GLU A 68 -10.16 8.16 -13.26
N ALA A 69 -10.74 9.26 -12.75
CA ALA A 69 -10.26 10.59 -13.08
C ALA A 69 -8.84 10.82 -12.55
N ALA A 70 -8.56 10.40 -11.32
CA ALA A 70 -7.23 10.53 -10.74
C ALA A 70 -6.20 9.70 -11.50
N LYS A 71 -6.56 8.46 -11.85
CA LYS A 71 -5.69 7.58 -12.64
C LYS A 71 -5.32 8.23 -13.99
N LEU A 72 -6.31 8.78 -14.68
CA LEU A 72 -6.09 9.43 -15.96
C LEU A 72 -5.18 10.65 -15.83
N ARG A 73 -5.44 11.50 -14.83
CA ARG A 73 -4.61 12.68 -14.58
C ARG A 73 -3.17 12.29 -14.27
N LEU A 74 -2.97 11.31 -13.40
CA LEU A 74 -1.64 10.89 -12.99
C LEU A 74 -0.87 10.24 -14.14
N THR A 75 -1.52 9.39 -14.93
CA THR A 75 -0.84 8.75 -16.07
C THR A 75 -0.44 9.78 -17.13
N ARG A 76 -1.24 10.82 -17.33
CA ARG A 76 -0.88 11.92 -18.24
C ARG A 76 0.33 12.70 -17.75
N ASN A 77 0.63 12.63 -16.47
CA ASN A 77 1.75 13.33 -15.85
C ASN A 77 2.92 12.43 -15.51
N GLY A 78 3.04 11.29 -16.19
CA GLY A 78 4.20 10.44 -16.12
C GLY A 78 4.12 9.26 -15.15
N CYS A 79 2.98 9.08 -14.49
CA CYS A 79 2.78 7.93 -13.62
C CYS A 79 2.47 6.67 -14.42
N LYS A 80 2.76 5.51 -13.83
CA LYS A 80 2.48 4.20 -14.42
C LYS A 80 1.47 3.45 -13.56
N VAL A 81 0.55 2.74 -14.22
CA VAL A 81 -0.33 1.82 -13.50
C VAL A 81 0.46 0.54 -13.22
N VAL A 82 0.68 0.25 -11.94
CA VAL A 82 1.42 -0.94 -11.51
C VAL A 82 0.48 -2.13 -11.35
N LYS A 83 -0.71 -1.89 -10.82
CA LYS A 83 -1.72 -2.93 -10.62
C LYS A 83 -3.10 -2.28 -10.64
N ASP A 84 -4.02 -2.86 -11.40
CA ASP A 84 -5.38 -2.35 -11.51
C ASP A 84 -6.33 -3.54 -11.42
N GLU A 85 -6.99 -3.70 -10.28
CA GLU A 85 -7.94 -4.78 -10.02
C GLU A 85 -9.29 -4.18 -9.64
N PRO A 86 -10.13 -3.83 -10.64
CA PRO A 86 -11.41 -3.16 -10.34
C PRO A 86 -12.37 -3.99 -9.50
N ASP A 87 -12.35 -5.31 -9.63
CA ASP A 87 -13.22 -6.20 -8.86
C ASP A 87 -12.80 -6.31 -7.40
N PHE A 88 -11.55 -6.00 -7.12
CA PHE A 88 -10.98 -5.98 -5.78
C PHE A 88 -10.36 -4.60 -5.61
N PRO A 89 -11.13 -3.58 -5.23
CA PRO A 89 -10.79 -2.17 -5.46
C PRO A 89 -9.35 -1.82 -5.11
N ARG A 90 -8.48 -2.03 -6.07
CA ARG A 90 -7.04 -1.85 -5.92
C ARG A 90 -6.49 -1.22 -7.19
N CYS A 91 -5.98 0.00 -7.08
CA CYS A 91 -5.36 0.70 -8.19
C CYS A 91 -4.02 1.26 -7.71
N TYR A 92 -2.93 0.57 -8.01
CA TYR A 92 -1.59 0.99 -7.63
C TYR A 92 -0.97 1.80 -8.77
N ILE A 93 -0.55 3.01 -8.45
CA ILE A 93 0.10 3.94 -9.36
C ILE A 93 1.51 4.20 -8.85
N GLN A 94 2.50 4.14 -9.73
CA GLN A 94 3.87 4.54 -9.39
C GLN A 94 4.18 5.85 -10.09
N ASP A 95 4.61 6.85 -9.34
CA ASP A 95 4.98 8.13 -9.92
C ASP A 95 6.39 8.08 -10.53
N PRO A 96 6.80 9.13 -11.27
CA PRO A 96 8.11 9.15 -11.94
C PRO A 96 9.29 9.10 -10.97
N PHE A 97 9.05 9.31 -9.69
CA PHE A 97 10.11 9.37 -8.67
C PHE A 97 10.15 8.12 -7.80
N GLY A 98 9.28 7.14 -8.08
CA GLY A 98 9.31 5.83 -7.43
C GLY A 98 8.27 5.59 -6.35
N LEU A 99 7.55 6.61 -5.92
CA LEU A 99 6.53 6.42 -4.87
C LEU A 99 5.31 5.71 -5.46
N ILE A 100 4.76 4.76 -4.71
CA ILE A 100 3.61 3.98 -5.13
C ILE A 100 2.42 4.32 -4.25
N TYR A 101 1.26 4.54 -4.87
CA TYR A 101 0.01 4.82 -4.15
C TYR A 101 -1.08 3.85 -4.54
N ASN A 102 -1.96 3.53 -3.58
CA ASN A 102 -3.23 2.88 -3.86
C ASN A 102 -4.31 3.96 -3.88
N LEU A 103 -4.95 4.16 -5.03
CA LEU A 103 -6.03 5.14 -5.16
C LEU A 103 -7.34 4.53 -4.70
N THR A 104 -8.00 5.17 -3.74
CA THR A 104 -9.31 4.73 -3.21
C THR A 104 -10.27 5.91 -3.10
N THR A 105 -11.54 5.63 -2.91
CA THR A 105 -12.54 6.66 -2.66
C THR A 105 -13.05 6.61 -1.22
#